data_e2d4c2ec930823182bac40c0fbe7a08a
#
_entry.id   e2d4c2ec930823182bac40c0fbe7a08a
#
_cell.length_a   1.000
_cell.length_b   1.000
_cell.length_c   1.000
_cell.angle_alpha   90.00
_cell.angle_beta   90.00
_cell.angle_gamma   90.00
#
_symmetry.space_group_name_H-M   'P 1'
#
loop_
_entity.id
_entity.type
_entity.pdbx_description
1 polymer ?
#
loop_
_entity_poly.entity_id
_entity_poly.type
_entity_poly.pdbx_seq_one_letter_code
_entity_poly.pdbx_strand_id
1 'polypeptide(L)'
;MMNTEGNNGNKPLGLWNVVSIGIGAMVGAGIFALLGQAALLMEASTWVAFAFGGIVAMFSGYAYARLGASYPSNGGIIDFFRRGLGNGVFSLALSLLYLLTLAVSIAMVARAFGAYAVQFLHEGSQEEHLILLYALGIIAVMTLFNSLSNHAVGRLEVILVGIKMMILLLLIIAGVWSLQPAHISVSAPPSSGAFFSCIGITFLAYAGFGMMANAADKVKDPQVIMPRAFLVAIGVTTLLYISLALVLLSDVSALELEKYADTAVA
;
A
#
# COMPACT_ATOMS: atom_id res chain seq x y z
N MET A 1 45.14 -1.65 25.07
CA MET A 1 43.99 -2.57 25.14
C MET A 1 42.75 -1.72 24.94
N MET A 2 42.33 -1.57 23.70
CA MET A 2 41.06 -0.86 23.35
C MET A 2 39.97 -1.91 23.35
N ASN A 3 38.99 -1.72 24.24
CA ASN A 3 37.78 -2.51 24.32
C ASN A 3 36.98 -2.33 23.02
N THR A 4 36.91 -3.38 22.23
CA THR A 4 35.92 -3.56 21.18
C THR A 4 34.62 -4.02 21.85
N GLU A 5 33.91 -3.09 22.49
CA GLU A 5 32.52 -3.33 22.89
C GLU A 5 31.65 -3.42 21.63
N GLY A 6 30.97 -4.55 21.55
CA GLY A 6 30.22 -5.01 20.39
C GLY A 6 29.19 -4.02 19.88
N ASN A 7 29.37 -3.64 18.64
CA ASN A 7 28.34 -3.03 17.83
C ASN A 7 27.31 -4.12 17.43
N ASN A 8 26.37 -4.41 18.30
CA ASN A 8 25.23 -5.32 18.10
C ASN A 8 24.06 -4.64 17.36
N GLY A 9 24.33 -3.60 16.59
CA GLY A 9 23.34 -2.82 15.89
C GLY A 9 23.53 -2.80 14.37
N ASN A 10 22.69 -3.49 13.66
CA ASN A 10 22.42 -3.43 12.22
C ASN A 10 23.28 -4.33 11.33
N LYS A 11 22.87 -5.59 11.24
CA LYS A 11 23.19 -6.37 10.05
C LYS A 11 22.57 -5.65 8.83
N PRO A 12 23.33 -5.47 7.73
CA PRO A 12 22.80 -4.78 6.55
C PRO A 12 21.59 -5.54 5.99
N LEU A 13 20.60 -4.79 5.49
CA LEU A 13 19.37 -5.34 4.94
C LEU A 13 19.67 -6.09 3.64
N GLY A 14 19.21 -7.34 3.56
CA GLY A 14 19.24 -8.15 2.34
C GLY A 14 18.02 -7.91 1.46
N LEU A 15 18.00 -8.56 0.29
CA LEU A 15 16.92 -8.45 -0.70
C LEU A 15 15.52 -8.67 -0.09
N TRP A 16 15.35 -9.79 0.62
CA TRP A 16 14.03 -10.17 1.17
C TRP A 16 13.54 -9.21 2.27
N ASN A 17 14.47 -8.60 3.03
CA ASN A 17 14.08 -7.60 4.03
C ASN A 17 13.49 -6.35 3.35
N VAL A 18 14.13 -5.88 2.26
CA VAL A 18 13.64 -4.73 1.51
C VAL A 18 12.32 -5.06 0.79
N VAL A 19 12.20 -6.26 0.20
CA VAL A 19 10.94 -6.75 -0.40
C VAL A 19 9.82 -6.79 0.63
N SER A 20 10.07 -7.29 1.84
CA SER A 20 9.06 -7.34 2.92
C SER A 20 8.61 -5.95 3.36
N ILE A 21 9.53 -4.98 3.46
CA ILE A 21 9.17 -3.57 3.73
C ILE A 21 8.23 -3.05 2.62
N GLY A 22 8.57 -3.30 1.36
CA GLY A 22 7.76 -2.86 0.22
C GLY A 22 6.38 -3.49 0.19
N ILE A 23 6.29 -4.81 0.27
CA ILE A 23 5.03 -5.54 0.30
C ILE A 23 4.21 -5.11 1.53
N GLY A 24 4.84 -5.02 2.69
CA GLY A 24 4.19 -4.60 3.93
C GLY A 24 3.56 -3.22 3.85
N ALA A 25 4.24 -2.29 3.20
CA ALA A 25 3.77 -0.92 3.01
C ALA A 25 2.68 -0.81 1.92
N MET A 26 2.81 -1.55 0.80
CA MET A 26 1.81 -1.55 -0.27
C MET A 26 0.56 -2.32 0.14
N VAL A 27 0.70 -3.57 0.60
CA VAL A 27 -0.41 -4.42 1.04
C VAL A 27 -0.86 -3.95 2.43
N GLY A 28 -1.43 -2.78 2.46
CA GLY A 28 -1.98 -2.12 3.63
C GLY A 28 -3.41 -1.70 3.37
N ALA A 29 -3.82 -0.61 4.00
CA ALA A 29 -5.15 -0.07 3.83
C ALA A 29 -5.49 0.34 2.40
N GLY A 30 -4.50 0.52 1.51
CA GLY A 30 -4.73 0.86 0.11
C GLY A 30 -5.65 -0.13 -0.59
N ILE A 31 -5.35 -1.42 -0.53
CA ILE A 31 -6.21 -2.43 -1.18
C ILE A 31 -7.59 -2.52 -0.50
N PHE A 32 -7.63 -2.51 0.83
CA PHE A 32 -8.87 -2.62 1.59
C PHE A 32 -9.79 -1.41 1.40
N ALA A 33 -9.24 -0.20 1.26
CA ALA A 33 -10.03 1.02 1.09
C ALA A 33 -10.39 1.29 -0.38
N LEU A 34 -9.57 0.86 -1.33
CA LEU A 34 -9.69 1.31 -2.72
C LEU A 34 -10.24 0.25 -3.67
N LEU A 35 -10.26 -1.04 -3.26
CA LEU A 35 -10.79 -2.10 -4.14
C LEU A 35 -12.26 -1.88 -4.46
N GLY A 36 -13.10 -1.59 -3.47
CA GLY A 36 -14.51 -1.30 -3.66
C GLY A 36 -14.73 -0.06 -4.51
N GLN A 37 -13.97 1.02 -4.25
CA GLN A 37 -14.05 2.25 -5.04
C GLN A 37 -13.64 2.02 -6.51
N ALA A 38 -12.61 1.22 -6.75
CA ALA A 38 -12.20 0.84 -8.11
C ALA A 38 -13.28 -0.02 -8.78
N ALA A 39 -13.91 -0.92 -8.02
CA ALA A 39 -14.96 -1.80 -8.50
C ALA A 39 -16.24 -1.05 -8.90
N LEU A 40 -16.61 0.03 -8.18
CA LEU A 40 -17.72 0.91 -8.58
C LEU A 40 -17.50 1.58 -9.94
N LEU A 41 -16.24 1.83 -10.33
CA LEU A 41 -15.90 2.49 -11.60
C LEU A 41 -15.76 1.51 -12.77
N MET A 42 -15.30 0.30 -12.50
CA MET A 42 -14.84 -0.65 -13.53
C MET A 42 -15.56 -1.99 -13.48
N GLU A 43 -16.37 -2.25 -12.45
CA GLU A 43 -17.08 -3.51 -12.24
C GLU A 43 -16.17 -4.74 -12.47
N ALA A 44 -16.59 -5.69 -13.29
CA ALA A 44 -15.81 -6.89 -13.62
C ALA A 44 -14.43 -6.60 -14.25
N SER A 45 -14.19 -5.39 -14.74
CA SER A 45 -12.92 -4.98 -15.38
C SER A 45 -11.92 -4.38 -14.39
N THR A 46 -12.21 -4.34 -13.10
CA THR A 46 -11.36 -3.75 -12.06
C THR A 46 -9.95 -4.37 -12.02
N TRP A 47 -9.82 -5.67 -12.26
CA TRP A 47 -8.53 -6.34 -12.33
C TRP A 47 -7.60 -5.74 -13.42
N VAL A 48 -8.18 -5.25 -14.53
CA VAL A 48 -7.44 -4.56 -15.61
C VAL A 48 -6.84 -3.26 -15.08
N ALA A 49 -7.63 -2.48 -14.33
CA ALA A 49 -7.14 -1.24 -13.73
C ALA A 49 -6.00 -1.49 -12.73
N PHE A 50 -6.08 -2.55 -11.92
CA PHE A 50 -4.96 -2.95 -11.04
C PHE A 50 -3.73 -3.39 -11.85
N ALA A 51 -3.88 -4.10 -12.96
CA ALA A 51 -2.77 -4.46 -13.83
C ALA A 51 -2.08 -3.20 -14.40
N PHE A 52 -2.84 -2.25 -14.94
CA PHE A 52 -2.29 -0.99 -15.45
C PHE A 52 -1.71 -0.11 -14.34
N GLY A 53 -2.38 0.01 -13.18
CA GLY A 53 -1.85 0.68 -11.99
C GLY A 53 -0.51 0.08 -11.55
N GLY A 54 -0.39 -1.24 -11.57
CA GLY A 54 0.86 -1.97 -11.29
C GLY A 54 1.97 -1.67 -12.30
N ILE A 55 1.65 -1.55 -13.60
CA ILE A 55 2.61 -1.14 -14.64
C ILE A 55 3.10 0.29 -14.36
N VAL A 56 2.22 1.23 -14.07
CA VAL A 56 2.59 2.61 -13.71
C VAL A 56 3.45 2.64 -12.44
N ALA A 57 3.07 1.83 -11.43
CA ALA A 57 3.85 1.67 -10.21
C ALA A 57 5.23 1.07 -10.47
N MET A 58 5.36 0.15 -11.42
CA MET A 58 6.65 -0.44 -11.82
C MET A 58 7.59 0.60 -12.42
N PHE A 59 7.09 1.46 -13.34
CA PHE A 59 7.89 2.56 -13.90
C PHE A 59 8.32 3.56 -12.83
N SER A 60 7.41 3.96 -11.97
CA SER A 60 7.70 4.86 -10.84
C SER A 60 8.69 4.20 -9.87
N GLY A 61 8.44 2.95 -9.49
CA GLY A 61 9.30 2.18 -8.60
C GLY A 61 10.71 1.97 -9.15
N TYR A 62 10.85 1.80 -10.47
CA TYR A 62 12.16 1.74 -11.12
C TYR A 62 12.95 3.05 -10.93
N ALA A 63 12.29 4.21 -11.09
CA ALA A 63 12.94 5.50 -10.83
C ALA A 63 13.40 5.62 -9.38
N TYR A 64 12.54 5.26 -8.43
CA TYR A 64 12.88 5.23 -7.00
C TYR A 64 14.01 4.26 -6.67
N ALA A 65 14.01 3.09 -7.29
CA ALA A 65 15.04 2.08 -7.12
C ALA A 65 16.41 2.59 -7.60
N ARG A 66 16.44 3.26 -8.74
CA ARG A 66 17.66 3.86 -9.31
C ARG A 66 18.17 5.03 -8.45
N LEU A 67 17.28 5.88 -7.99
CA LEU A 67 17.62 6.99 -7.10
C LEU A 67 18.12 6.49 -5.75
N GLY A 68 17.45 5.53 -5.13
CA GLY A 68 17.86 4.91 -3.87
C GLY A 68 19.18 4.15 -3.98
N ALA A 69 19.46 3.52 -5.13
CA ALA A 69 20.73 2.87 -5.40
C ALA A 69 21.88 3.86 -5.59
N SER A 70 21.62 5.00 -6.26
CA SER A 70 22.65 6.01 -6.56
C SER A 70 22.88 6.97 -5.40
N TYR A 71 21.86 7.22 -4.59
CA TYR A 71 21.86 8.16 -3.48
C TYR A 71 21.27 7.55 -2.21
N PRO A 72 21.92 6.53 -1.63
CA PRO A 72 21.41 5.90 -0.41
C PRO A 72 21.28 6.94 0.71
N SER A 73 20.08 7.10 1.23
CA SER A 73 19.79 7.98 2.36
C SER A 73 18.51 7.52 3.07
N ASN A 74 18.33 7.90 4.34
CA ASN A 74 17.08 7.70 5.06
C ASN A 74 16.11 8.88 4.95
N GLY A 75 16.45 9.91 4.20
CA GLY A 75 15.55 11.01 3.84
C GLY A 75 14.61 10.70 2.68
N GLY A 76 14.87 9.60 1.95
CA GLY A 76 14.02 9.08 0.87
C GLY A 76 13.69 10.13 -0.20
N ILE A 77 12.40 10.30 -0.49
CA ILE A 77 11.88 11.17 -1.55
C ILE A 77 12.29 12.64 -1.36
N ILE A 78 12.29 13.13 -0.12
CA ILE A 78 12.65 14.52 0.17
C ILE A 78 14.11 14.80 -0.20
N ASP A 79 15.00 13.84 0.08
CA ASP A 79 16.40 13.96 -0.32
C ASP A 79 16.57 13.89 -1.84
N PHE A 80 15.74 13.13 -2.55
CA PHE A 80 15.78 13.11 -4.01
C PHE A 80 15.35 14.45 -4.60
N PHE A 81 14.32 15.12 -4.05
CA PHE A 81 13.95 16.46 -4.46
C PHE A 81 15.08 17.47 -4.23
N ARG A 82 15.73 17.43 -3.07
CA ARG A 82 16.84 18.32 -2.76
C ARG A 82 18.06 18.13 -3.67
N ARG A 83 18.38 16.87 -3.99
CA ARG A 83 19.50 16.55 -4.88
C ARG A 83 19.23 16.90 -6.33
N GLY A 84 17.99 16.66 -6.81
CA GLY A 84 17.62 16.91 -8.20
C GLY A 84 17.34 18.37 -8.51
N LEU A 85 16.76 19.12 -7.57
CA LEU A 85 16.26 20.49 -7.79
C LEU A 85 17.02 21.55 -6.97
N GLY A 86 18.01 21.11 -6.17
CA GLY A 86 18.74 22.00 -5.27
C GLY A 86 17.92 22.41 -4.03
N ASN A 87 18.53 23.29 -3.19
CA ASN A 87 17.91 23.79 -1.95
C ASN A 87 17.05 25.05 -2.21
N GLY A 88 16.21 25.02 -3.25
CA GLY A 88 15.37 26.14 -3.64
C GLY A 88 13.92 26.02 -3.17
N VAL A 89 13.13 27.06 -3.43
CA VAL A 89 11.70 27.14 -3.11
C VAL A 89 10.92 26.00 -3.75
N PHE A 90 11.31 25.56 -4.96
CA PHE A 90 10.64 24.49 -5.68
C PHE A 90 10.80 23.12 -4.98
N SER A 91 12.01 22.82 -4.50
CA SER A 91 12.25 21.60 -3.71
C SER A 91 11.47 21.62 -2.39
N LEU A 92 11.39 22.78 -1.73
CA LEU A 92 10.59 22.93 -0.52
C LEU A 92 9.10 22.74 -0.79
N ALA A 93 8.56 23.33 -1.85
CA ALA A 93 7.16 23.19 -2.24
C ALA A 93 6.78 21.73 -2.51
N LEU A 94 7.62 20.97 -3.25
CA LEU A 94 7.40 19.55 -3.50
C LEU A 94 7.48 18.72 -2.22
N SER A 95 8.39 19.05 -1.31
CA SER A 95 8.50 18.38 -0.02
C SER A 95 7.26 18.61 0.86
N LEU A 96 6.72 19.83 0.87
CA LEU A 96 5.47 20.15 1.57
C LEU A 96 4.28 19.45 0.93
N LEU A 97 4.20 19.40 -0.40
CA LEU A 97 3.17 18.66 -1.12
C LEU A 97 3.22 17.17 -0.79
N TYR A 98 4.42 16.59 -0.70
CA TYR A 98 4.61 15.20 -0.29
C TYR A 98 4.13 14.96 1.15
N LEU A 99 4.47 15.85 2.09
CA LEU A 99 3.99 15.76 3.47
C LEU A 99 2.46 15.84 3.55
N LEU A 100 1.85 16.74 2.77
CA LEU A 100 0.39 16.83 2.67
C LEU A 100 -0.22 15.54 2.13
N THR A 101 0.39 14.95 1.10
CA THR A 101 -0.04 13.66 0.54
C THR A 101 0.00 12.55 1.60
N LEU A 102 1.05 12.50 2.43
CA LEU A 102 1.15 11.54 3.53
C LEU A 102 0.04 11.76 4.57
N ALA A 103 -0.25 13.02 4.93
CA ALA A 103 -1.32 13.33 5.88
C ALA A 103 -2.70 12.89 5.36
N VAL A 104 -3.00 13.16 4.09
CA VAL A 104 -4.24 12.71 3.43
C VAL A 104 -4.30 11.18 3.38
N SER A 105 -3.20 10.50 3.08
CA SER A 105 -3.13 9.04 3.06
C SER A 105 -3.40 8.43 4.43
N ILE A 106 -2.84 9.00 5.50
CA ILE A 106 -3.11 8.57 6.88
C ILE A 106 -4.59 8.75 7.22
N ALA A 107 -5.19 9.89 6.86
CA ALA A 107 -6.61 10.15 7.10
C ALA A 107 -7.52 9.14 6.35
N MET A 108 -7.19 8.83 5.09
CA MET A 108 -7.91 7.83 4.29
C MET A 108 -7.83 6.43 4.95
N VAL A 109 -6.65 6.03 5.37
CA VAL A 109 -6.41 4.74 6.04
C VAL A 109 -7.16 4.64 7.36
N ALA A 110 -7.13 5.71 8.17
CA ALA A 110 -7.82 5.77 9.45
C ALA A 110 -9.34 5.72 9.26
N ARG A 111 -9.87 6.41 8.24
CA ARG A 111 -11.30 6.36 7.90
C ARG A 111 -11.72 4.96 7.45
N ALA A 112 -10.91 4.29 6.62
CA ALA A 112 -11.18 2.91 6.24
C ALA A 112 -11.21 1.99 7.45
N PHE A 113 -10.24 2.10 8.38
CA PHE A 113 -10.29 1.38 9.65
C PHE A 113 -11.57 1.65 10.43
N GLY A 114 -12.00 2.91 10.52
CA GLY A 114 -13.26 3.30 11.18
C GLY A 114 -14.48 2.64 10.55
N ALA A 115 -14.56 2.62 9.21
CA ALA A 115 -15.64 1.97 8.47
C ALA A 115 -15.70 0.46 8.77
N TYR A 116 -14.55 -0.24 8.71
CA TYR A 116 -14.47 -1.65 9.09
C TYR A 116 -14.84 -1.89 10.56
N ALA A 117 -14.38 -1.06 11.49
CA ALA A 117 -14.68 -1.19 12.90
C ALA A 117 -16.19 -1.04 13.17
N VAL A 118 -16.84 -0.08 12.54
CA VAL A 118 -18.29 0.12 12.65
C VAL A 118 -19.04 -1.06 12.05
N GLN A 119 -18.62 -1.55 10.88
CA GLN A 119 -19.22 -2.71 10.22
C GLN A 119 -19.25 -3.94 11.14
N PHE A 120 -18.15 -4.21 11.84
CA PHE A 120 -18.04 -5.38 12.72
C PHE A 120 -18.66 -5.20 14.10
N LEU A 121 -18.60 -3.99 14.68
CA LEU A 121 -19.02 -3.76 16.06
C LEU A 121 -20.46 -3.25 16.20
N HIS A 122 -21.01 -2.67 15.15
CA HIS A 122 -22.35 -2.04 15.15
C HIS A 122 -23.29 -2.62 14.08
N GLU A 123 -23.15 -3.92 13.74
CA GLU A 123 -24.04 -4.68 12.85
C GLU A 123 -24.34 -3.97 11.52
N GLY A 124 -23.34 -3.37 10.90
CA GLY A 124 -23.46 -2.74 9.59
C GLY A 124 -24.09 -1.34 9.61
N SER A 125 -24.20 -0.69 10.76
CA SER A 125 -24.57 0.73 10.79
C SER A 125 -23.48 1.54 10.04
N GLN A 126 -23.90 2.53 9.25
CA GLN A 126 -22.99 3.44 8.54
C GLN A 126 -23.02 4.85 9.15
N GLU A 127 -23.01 4.92 10.48
CA GLU A 127 -23.06 6.20 11.17
C GLU A 127 -21.69 6.92 11.07
N GLU A 128 -21.67 7.98 10.30
CA GLU A 128 -20.46 8.75 10.00
C GLU A 128 -19.70 9.21 11.25
N HIS A 129 -20.42 9.59 12.32
CA HIS A 129 -19.77 10.01 13.56
C HIS A 129 -19.03 8.88 14.28
N LEU A 130 -19.50 7.63 14.19
CA LEU A 130 -18.81 6.46 14.74
C LEU A 130 -17.57 6.15 13.91
N ILE A 131 -17.64 6.23 12.58
CA ILE A 131 -16.50 6.04 11.68
C ILE A 131 -15.40 7.03 12.04
N LEU A 132 -15.73 8.32 12.21
CA LEU A 132 -14.77 9.35 12.60
C LEU A 132 -14.20 9.11 14.00
N LEU A 133 -15.02 8.68 14.96
CA LEU A 133 -14.56 8.37 16.32
C LEU A 133 -13.50 7.25 16.32
N TYR A 134 -13.76 6.15 15.62
CA TYR A 134 -12.80 5.04 15.49
C TYR A 134 -11.56 5.44 14.70
N ALA A 135 -11.71 6.26 13.65
CA ALA A 135 -10.59 6.79 12.87
C ALA A 135 -9.65 7.66 13.73
N LEU A 136 -10.20 8.58 14.52
CA LEU A 136 -9.42 9.40 15.45
C LEU A 136 -8.80 8.55 16.57
N GLY A 137 -9.53 7.57 17.06
CA GLY A 137 -9.06 6.64 18.07
C GLY A 137 -7.84 5.86 17.63
N ILE A 138 -7.85 5.28 16.42
CA ILE A 138 -6.70 4.53 15.90
C ILE A 138 -5.49 5.44 15.66
N ILE A 139 -5.69 6.67 15.17
CA ILE A 139 -4.59 7.64 15.01
C ILE A 139 -3.95 7.93 16.37
N ALA A 140 -4.75 8.19 17.41
CA ALA A 140 -4.26 8.46 18.76
C ALA A 140 -3.49 7.26 19.34
N VAL A 141 -4.02 6.05 19.21
CA VAL A 141 -3.38 4.80 19.66
C VAL A 141 -2.05 4.59 18.94
N MET A 142 -2.02 4.71 17.62
CA MET A 142 -0.78 4.51 16.84
C MET A 142 0.25 5.59 17.12
N THR A 143 -0.16 6.84 17.34
CA THR A 143 0.73 7.93 17.73
C THR A 143 1.36 7.66 19.10
N LEU A 144 0.54 7.25 20.07
CA LEU A 144 1.04 6.89 21.41
C LEU A 144 2.01 5.70 21.33
N PHE A 145 1.65 4.67 20.57
CA PHE A 145 2.47 3.47 20.40
C PHE A 145 3.83 3.79 19.76
N ASN A 146 3.85 4.62 18.72
CA ASN A 146 5.08 5.10 18.07
C ASN A 146 5.98 5.91 19.02
N SER A 147 5.37 6.62 19.97
CA SER A 147 6.12 7.42 20.96
C SER A 147 6.82 6.57 22.03
N LEU A 148 6.36 5.33 22.24
CA LEU A 148 6.84 4.48 23.32
C LEU A 148 8.08 3.65 22.97
N SER A 149 8.16 3.07 21.78
CA SER A 149 9.30 2.22 21.39
C SER A 149 9.36 1.87 19.90
N ASN A 150 10.45 2.28 19.25
CA ASN A 150 10.73 1.90 17.85
C ASN A 150 10.95 0.38 17.66
N HIS A 151 11.46 -0.31 18.67
CA HIS A 151 11.72 -1.76 18.60
C HIS A 151 10.46 -2.61 18.66
N ALA A 152 9.47 -2.19 19.47
CA ALA A 152 8.20 -2.86 19.59
C ALA A 152 7.36 -2.66 18.31
N VAL A 153 7.39 -1.46 17.74
CA VAL A 153 6.72 -1.12 16.47
C VAL A 153 7.21 -2.01 15.33
N GLY A 154 8.52 -2.17 15.14
CA GLY A 154 9.06 -2.99 14.06
C GLY A 154 8.69 -4.48 14.17
N ARG A 155 8.65 -5.05 15.37
CA ARG A 155 8.20 -6.44 15.57
C ARG A 155 6.72 -6.62 15.30
N LEU A 156 5.90 -5.69 15.80
CA LEU A 156 4.46 -5.71 15.56
C LEU A 156 4.15 -5.58 14.06
N GLU A 157 4.84 -4.70 13.36
CA GLU A 157 4.70 -4.53 11.90
C GLU A 157 4.93 -5.84 11.15
N VAL A 158 6.02 -6.57 11.42
CA VAL A 158 6.30 -7.85 10.77
C VAL A 158 5.21 -8.88 11.03
N ILE A 159 4.71 -8.97 12.27
CA ILE A 159 3.64 -9.89 12.63
C ILE A 159 2.34 -9.52 11.90
N LEU A 160 1.96 -8.25 11.93
CA LEU A 160 0.76 -7.75 11.25
C LEU A 160 0.83 -7.94 9.73
N VAL A 161 2.00 -7.69 9.11
CA VAL A 161 2.22 -7.98 7.69
C VAL A 161 2.06 -9.47 7.40
N GLY A 162 2.61 -10.34 8.23
CA GLY A 162 2.45 -11.79 8.10
C GLY A 162 0.99 -12.23 8.19
N ILE A 163 0.26 -11.75 9.18
CA ILE A 163 -1.17 -12.08 9.39
C ILE A 163 -2.00 -11.59 8.20
N LYS A 164 -1.86 -10.33 7.77
CA LYS A 164 -2.64 -9.79 6.64
C LYS A 164 -2.35 -10.52 5.33
N MET A 165 -1.08 -10.88 5.06
CA MET A 165 -0.73 -11.65 3.87
C MET A 165 -1.35 -13.05 3.91
N MET A 166 -1.34 -13.69 5.08
CA MET A 166 -1.97 -15.01 5.26
C MET A 166 -3.48 -14.92 5.03
N ILE A 167 -4.16 -13.92 5.59
CA ILE A 167 -5.60 -13.72 5.39
C ILE A 167 -5.93 -13.51 3.91
N LEU A 168 -5.20 -12.63 3.22
CA LEU A 168 -5.43 -12.35 1.80
C LEU A 168 -5.16 -13.58 0.92
N LEU A 169 -4.12 -14.37 1.21
CA LEU A 169 -3.84 -15.59 0.49
C LEU A 169 -4.94 -16.65 0.73
N LEU A 170 -5.41 -16.81 1.97
CA LEU A 170 -6.53 -17.70 2.28
C LEU A 170 -7.81 -17.29 1.55
N LEU A 171 -8.10 -15.98 1.51
CA LEU A 171 -9.25 -15.45 0.79
C LEU A 171 -9.15 -15.71 -0.71
N ILE A 172 -7.96 -15.50 -1.32
CA ILE A 172 -7.74 -15.84 -2.73
C ILE A 172 -7.90 -17.34 -2.98
N ILE A 173 -7.31 -18.20 -2.14
CA ILE A 173 -7.42 -19.66 -2.28
C ILE A 173 -8.88 -20.10 -2.15
N ALA A 174 -9.60 -19.60 -1.17
CA ALA A 174 -11.01 -19.91 -0.97
C ALA A 174 -11.87 -19.47 -2.18
N GLY A 175 -11.64 -18.26 -2.68
CA GLY A 175 -12.42 -17.70 -3.77
C GLY A 175 -12.05 -18.25 -5.16
N VAL A 176 -10.88 -18.86 -5.34
CA VAL A 176 -10.53 -19.52 -6.63
C VAL A 176 -11.51 -20.66 -6.93
N TRP A 177 -12.05 -21.33 -5.91
CA TRP A 177 -13.03 -22.41 -6.11
C TRP A 177 -14.43 -21.90 -6.50
N SER A 178 -14.76 -20.65 -6.18
CA SER A 178 -16.04 -20.00 -6.53
C SER A 178 -15.98 -19.20 -7.83
N LEU A 179 -14.80 -19.05 -8.44
CA LEU A 179 -14.62 -18.30 -9.68
C LEU A 179 -15.54 -18.81 -10.81
N GLN A 180 -16.48 -17.96 -11.21
CA GLN A 180 -17.33 -18.20 -12.39
C GLN A 180 -16.76 -17.45 -13.60
N PRO A 181 -16.29 -18.17 -14.65
CA PRO A 181 -15.72 -17.53 -15.85
C PRO A 181 -16.65 -16.51 -16.53
N ALA A 182 -17.97 -16.66 -16.37
CA ALA A 182 -18.96 -15.76 -16.95
C ALA A 182 -18.89 -14.35 -16.37
N HIS A 183 -18.47 -14.19 -15.12
CA HIS A 183 -18.38 -12.88 -14.44
C HIS A 183 -17.05 -12.16 -14.70
N ILE A 184 -16.06 -12.86 -15.26
CA ILE A 184 -14.75 -12.28 -15.62
C ILE A 184 -14.79 -11.64 -17.03
N SER A 185 -15.83 -11.94 -17.82
CA SER A 185 -15.96 -11.43 -19.18
C SER A 185 -16.29 -9.93 -19.16
N VAL A 186 -15.41 -9.13 -19.72
CA VAL A 186 -15.64 -7.69 -19.94
C VAL A 186 -16.76 -7.53 -20.96
N SER A 187 -18.00 -7.41 -20.49
CA SER A 187 -19.19 -7.33 -21.36
C SER A 187 -19.37 -5.96 -22.03
N ALA A 188 -18.82 -4.91 -21.42
CA ALA A 188 -18.77 -3.57 -21.99
C ALA A 188 -17.47 -2.89 -21.61
N PRO A 189 -16.75 -2.25 -22.56
CA PRO A 189 -15.58 -1.47 -22.19
C PRO A 189 -16.03 -0.28 -21.35
N PRO A 190 -15.37 -0.05 -20.17
CA PRO A 190 -15.66 1.14 -19.37
C PRO A 190 -15.37 2.39 -20.20
N SER A 191 -16.06 3.51 -19.87
CA SER A 191 -15.73 4.77 -20.51
C SER A 191 -14.25 5.10 -20.31
N SER A 192 -13.61 5.75 -21.28
CA SER A 192 -12.20 6.13 -21.17
C SER A 192 -11.93 6.97 -19.91
N GLY A 193 -12.87 7.84 -19.51
CA GLY A 193 -12.77 8.64 -18.28
C GLY A 193 -12.76 7.79 -17.01
N ALA A 194 -13.66 6.80 -16.89
CA ALA A 194 -13.69 5.88 -15.76
C ALA A 194 -12.41 5.05 -15.67
N PHE A 195 -11.88 4.58 -16.81
CA PHE A 195 -10.65 3.82 -16.88
C PHE A 195 -9.45 4.61 -16.35
N PHE A 196 -9.22 5.84 -16.83
CA PHE A 196 -8.11 6.66 -16.35
C PHE A 196 -8.26 7.07 -14.89
N SER A 197 -9.47 7.37 -14.43
CA SER A 197 -9.74 7.64 -13.02
C SER A 197 -9.43 6.43 -12.14
N CYS A 198 -9.83 5.24 -12.59
CA CYS A 198 -9.58 4.00 -11.86
C CYS A 198 -8.09 3.66 -11.81
N ILE A 199 -7.31 3.90 -12.88
CA ILE A 199 -5.84 3.76 -12.84
C ILE A 199 -5.23 4.68 -11.77
N GLY A 200 -5.71 5.91 -11.63
CA GLY A 200 -5.28 6.82 -10.57
C GLY A 200 -5.55 6.28 -9.17
N ILE A 201 -6.75 5.75 -8.94
CA ILE A 201 -7.17 5.14 -7.67
C ILE A 201 -6.32 3.88 -7.39
N THR A 202 -6.18 2.99 -8.36
CA THR A 202 -5.41 1.76 -8.19
C THR A 202 -3.92 2.04 -8.02
N PHE A 203 -3.34 3.05 -8.70
CA PHE A 203 -1.96 3.48 -8.48
C PHE A 203 -1.74 3.91 -7.02
N LEU A 204 -2.71 4.60 -6.40
CA LEU A 204 -2.63 4.98 -4.98
C LEU A 204 -2.53 3.75 -4.06
N ALA A 205 -3.16 2.63 -4.42
CA ALA A 205 -3.03 1.39 -3.66
C ALA A 205 -1.58 0.83 -3.66
N TYR A 206 -0.77 1.16 -4.66
CA TYR A 206 0.66 0.80 -4.72
C TYR A 206 1.58 1.83 -4.05
N ALA A 207 1.12 3.00 -3.63
CA ALA A 207 1.96 4.13 -3.21
C ALA A 207 2.96 3.82 -2.08
N GLY A 208 2.75 2.74 -1.32
CA GLY A 208 3.65 2.27 -0.25
C GLY A 208 5.07 1.87 -0.71
N PHE A 209 5.32 1.63 -2.00
CA PHE A 209 6.66 1.24 -2.48
C PHE A 209 7.76 2.27 -2.16
N GLY A 210 7.41 3.56 -2.03
CA GLY A 210 8.36 4.61 -1.66
C GLY A 210 9.05 4.39 -0.32
N MET A 211 8.42 3.62 0.59
CA MET A 211 9.01 3.27 1.90
C MET A 211 10.33 2.49 1.77
N MET A 212 10.51 1.69 0.69
CA MET A 212 11.77 1.00 0.43
C MET A 212 12.93 1.97 0.22
N ALA A 213 12.68 3.14 -0.39
CA ALA A 213 13.71 4.14 -0.60
C ALA A 213 14.26 4.73 0.70
N ASN A 214 13.44 4.82 1.75
CA ASN A 214 13.86 5.30 3.08
C ASN A 214 14.81 4.33 3.81
N ALA A 215 14.89 3.08 3.36
CA ALA A 215 15.76 2.07 3.94
C ALA A 215 17.09 1.90 3.15
N ALA A 216 17.29 2.65 2.07
CA ALA A 216 18.39 2.45 1.12
C ALA A 216 19.78 2.58 1.76
N ASP A 217 19.94 3.41 2.79
CA ASP A 217 21.19 3.61 3.54
C ASP A 217 21.60 2.37 4.38
N LYS A 218 20.64 1.49 4.68
CA LYS A 218 20.85 0.27 5.47
C LYS A 218 20.98 -0.99 4.60
N VAL A 219 20.83 -0.87 3.29
CA VAL A 219 20.83 -2.00 2.37
C VAL A 219 22.28 -2.38 2.02
N LYS A 220 22.55 -3.70 2.05
CA LYS A 220 23.81 -4.24 1.52
C LYS A 220 23.79 -4.12 -0.01
N ASP A 221 24.85 -3.58 -0.61
CA ASP A 221 24.95 -3.43 -2.08
C ASP A 221 23.69 -2.80 -2.73
N PRO A 222 23.32 -1.56 -2.39
CA PRO A 222 22.06 -0.96 -2.79
C PRO A 222 21.89 -0.87 -4.31
N GLN A 223 22.97 -0.78 -5.07
CA GLN A 223 22.95 -0.75 -6.54
C GLN A 223 22.39 -2.04 -7.17
N VAL A 224 22.53 -3.17 -6.48
CA VAL A 224 22.05 -4.48 -6.94
C VAL A 224 20.71 -4.82 -6.29
N ILE A 225 20.60 -4.60 -4.97
CA ILE A 225 19.42 -5.03 -4.20
C ILE A 225 18.22 -4.14 -4.44
N MET A 226 18.40 -2.81 -4.47
CA MET A 226 17.26 -1.90 -4.61
C MET A 226 16.44 -2.14 -5.90
N PRO A 227 17.03 -2.19 -7.11
CA PRO A 227 16.24 -2.43 -8.33
C PRO A 227 15.51 -3.78 -8.30
N ARG A 228 16.15 -4.82 -7.79
CA ARG A 228 15.55 -6.16 -7.67
C ARG A 228 14.42 -6.18 -6.65
N ALA A 229 14.61 -5.54 -5.50
CA ALA A 229 13.61 -5.48 -4.45
C ALA A 229 12.34 -4.76 -4.89
N PHE A 230 12.48 -3.61 -5.56
CA PHE A 230 11.34 -2.87 -6.10
C PHE A 230 10.57 -3.69 -7.14
N LEU A 231 11.28 -4.31 -8.09
CA LEU A 231 10.65 -5.13 -9.12
C LEU A 231 9.89 -6.32 -8.51
N VAL A 232 10.50 -7.04 -7.57
CA VAL A 232 9.86 -8.19 -6.92
C VAL A 232 8.69 -7.74 -6.06
N ALA A 233 8.86 -6.71 -5.24
CA ALA A 233 7.79 -6.25 -4.34
C ALA A 233 6.56 -5.75 -5.11
N ILE A 234 6.76 -4.90 -6.12
CA ILE A 234 5.65 -4.38 -6.95
C ILE A 234 5.02 -5.51 -7.77
N GLY A 235 5.84 -6.39 -8.36
CA GLY A 235 5.34 -7.53 -9.14
C GLY A 235 4.48 -8.48 -8.32
N VAL A 236 4.94 -8.89 -7.13
CA VAL A 236 4.17 -9.74 -6.21
C VAL A 236 2.88 -9.06 -5.77
N THR A 237 2.96 -7.77 -5.41
CA THR A 237 1.77 -7.00 -5.01
C THR A 237 0.78 -6.86 -6.16
N THR A 238 1.25 -6.65 -7.39
CA THR A 238 0.38 -6.57 -8.57
C THR A 238 -0.36 -7.88 -8.81
N LEU A 239 0.34 -9.01 -8.74
CA LEU A 239 -0.29 -10.33 -8.87
C LEU A 239 -1.33 -10.57 -7.77
N LEU A 240 -1.01 -10.21 -6.53
CA LEU A 240 -1.93 -10.34 -5.40
C LEU A 240 -3.19 -9.47 -5.59
N TYR A 241 -3.04 -8.23 -6.03
CA TYR A 241 -4.18 -7.33 -6.25
C TYR A 241 -5.07 -7.76 -7.41
N ILE A 242 -4.47 -8.22 -8.51
CA ILE A 242 -5.23 -8.80 -9.64
C ILE A 242 -6.00 -10.02 -9.17
N SER A 243 -5.35 -10.94 -8.46
CA SER A 243 -6.00 -12.15 -7.95
C SER A 243 -7.15 -11.82 -6.99
N LEU A 244 -6.94 -10.84 -6.11
CA LEU A 244 -7.97 -10.41 -5.17
C LEU A 244 -9.16 -9.76 -5.88
N ALA A 245 -8.90 -8.88 -6.87
CA ALA A 245 -9.95 -8.26 -7.67
C ALA A 245 -10.77 -9.30 -8.45
N LEU A 246 -10.13 -10.30 -9.04
CA LEU A 246 -10.80 -11.39 -9.74
C LEU A 246 -11.70 -12.22 -8.83
N VAL A 247 -11.20 -12.57 -7.63
CA VAL A 247 -11.95 -13.40 -6.67
C VAL A 247 -13.14 -12.64 -6.10
N LEU A 248 -12.90 -11.42 -5.57
CA LEU A 248 -13.97 -10.67 -4.88
C LEU A 248 -15.07 -10.21 -5.83
N LEU A 249 -14.74 -9.90 -7.08
CA LEU A 249 -15.74 -9.41 -8.04
C LEU A 249 -16.46 -10.52 -8.80
N SER A 250 -16.05 -11.78 -8.63
CA SER A 250 -16.77 -12.90 -9.23
C SER A 250 -18.09 -13.22 -8.52
N ASP A 251 -18.21 -12.89 -7.23
CA ASP A 251 -19.35 -13.28 -6.39
C ASP A 251 -20.23 -12.11 -5.92
N VAL A 252 -19.78 -10.85 -6.12
CA VAL A 252 -20.46 -9.65 -5.60
C VAL A 252 -21.34 -9.03 -6.67
N SER A 253 -22.64 -8.84 -6.37
CA SER A 253 -23.57 -8.12 -7.24
C SER A 253 -23.30 -6.60 -7.22
N ALA A 254 -23.66 -5.90 -8.32
CA ALA A 254 -23.51 -4.44 -8.41
C ALA A 254 -24.20 -3.68 -7.27
N LEU A 255 -25.36 -4.16 -6.79
CA LEU A 255 -26.11 -3.58 -5.67
C LEU A 255 -25.40 -3.74 -4.33
N GLU A 256 -24.76 -4.88 -4.10
CA GLU A 256 -23.97 -5.12 -2.89
C GLU A 256 -22.69 -4.30 -2.91
N LEU A 257 -22.10 -4.15 -4.09
CA LEU A 257 -20.90 -3.34 -4.28
C LEU A 257 -21.14 -1.87 -3.92
N GLU A 258 -22.29 -1.29 -4.33
CA GLU A 258 -22.67 0.08 -4.00
C GLU A 258 -22.88 0.28 -2.49
N LYS A 259 -23.47 -0.72 -1.83
CA LYS A 259 -23.73 -0.67 -0.39
C LYS A 259 -22.49 -0.81 0.49
N TYR A 260 -21.49 -1.60 0.04
CA TYR A 260 -20.32 -1.98 0.83
C TYR A 260 -18.98 -1.55 0.21
N ALA A 261 -18.98 -0.54 -0.67
CA ALA A 261 -17.77 -0.13 -1.39
C ALA A 261 -16.59 0.24 -0.48
N ASP A 262 -16.88 0.82 0.68
CA ASP A 262 -15.86 1.23 1.67
C ASP A 262 -15.32 0.05 2.50
N THR A 263 -15.99 -1.11 2.46
CA THR A 263 -15.65 -2.31 3.23
C THR A 263 -15.68 -3.59 2.37
N ALA A 264 -15.36 -3.47 1.08
CA ALA A 264 -15.51 -4.55 0.09
C ALA A 264 -14.71 -5.82 0.39
N VAL A 265 -13.75 -5.78 1.32
CA VAL A 265 -12.90 -6.92 1.72
C VAL A 265 -13.31 -7.45 3.10
N ALA A 266 -14.34 -6.89 3.76
CA ALA A 266 -14.88 -7.38 5.02
C ALA A 266 -15.89 -8.50 4.76
#